data_84397fff2654dde3d238a93e4be4dd69
#
_entry.id   84397fff2654dde3d238a93e4be4dd69
#
_cell.length_a   1.000
_cell.length_b   1.000
_cell.length_c   1.000
_cell.angle_alpha   90.00
_cell.angle_beta   90.00
_cell.angle_gamma   90.00
#
_symmetry.space_group_name_H-M   'P 1'
#
loop_
_entity.id
_entity.type
_entity.pdbx_description
1 polymer ?
#
loop_
_entity_poly.entity_id
_entity_poly.type
_entity_poly.pdbx_seq_one_letter_code
_entity_poly.pdbx_strand_id
1 'polypeptide(L)'
;ASNKIEGIVTTSTRMKQLFEEKTTPRNRDEDEIMGYRDVLNTIHESNEYIPIRPSYILQLHRDLLKRAGFSYGGHFKNVQNYISEAKPDGTVVTRFTPIAPYDTPNAVENLCNAYEQAIANEQLDSLILIPTFICDFLCIHPFNDGNGRMSRLLTLLLLYKNGYSVGKYISIEKQIEKTKDRYYDTLGASDAGWHEEENDPTPFIRYMLQAILACYTEFEERVGLMSDTGNGS
;
A
#
# COMPACT_ATOMS: atom_id res chain seq x y z
N ALA A 1 -1.15 -3.37 11.15
CA ALA A 1 -2.27 -2.89 10.33
C ALA A 1 -2.22 -3.53 8.92
N SER A 2 -1.25 -3.19 8.05
CA SER A 2 -1.23 -3.64 6.65
C SER A 2 -1.35 -5.16 6.48
N ASN A 3 -0.56 -5.94 7.18
CA ASN A 3 -0.65 -7.41 7.12
C ASN A 3 -2.02 -7.94 7.60
N LYS A 4 -2.61 -7.30 8.61
CA LYS A 4 -3.93 -7.69 9.14
C LYS A 4 -5.07 -7.43 8.14
N ILE A 5 -4.94 -6.42 7.29
CA ILE A 5 -5.87 -6.19 6.17
C ILE A 5 -5.89 -7.40 5.23
N GLU A 6 -4.74 -8.03 5.00
CA GLU A 6 -4.56 -9.24 4.18
C GLU A 6 -4.79 -10.57 4.94
N GLY A 7 -5.25 -10.50 6.19
CA GLY A 7 -5.50 -11.71 6.98
C GLY A 7 -4.25 -12.35 7.61
N ILE A 8 -3.07 -11.73 7.47
CA ILE A 8 -1.79 -12.18 8.06
C ILE A 8 -1.72 -11.65 9.48
N VAL A 9 -1.77 -12.52 10.48
CA VAL A 9 -1.95 -12.13 11.88
C VAL A 9 -0.98 -12.82 12.84
N THR A 10 -0.68 -12.13 13.94
CA THR A 10 -0.06 -12.69 15.15
C THR A 10 -0.61 -11.96 16.37
N THR A 11 -0.35 -12.46 17.57
CA THR A 11 -0.79 -11.81 18.81
C THR A 11 -0.04 -10.50 19.04
N SER A 12 -0.68 -9.53 19.70
CA SER A 12 -0.06 -8.23 20.02
C SER A 12 1.23 -8.39 20.84
N THR A 13 1.26 -9.36 21.77
CA THR A 13 2.46 -9.66 22.57
C THR A 13 3.61 -10.16 21.68
N ARG A 14 3.31 -11.09 20.75
CA ARG A 14 4.32 -11.61 19.81
C ARG A 14 4.83 -10.53 18.88
N MET A 15 3.94 -9.70 18.33
CA MET A 15 4.31 -8.59 17.46
C MET A 15 5.28 -7.63 18.17
N LYS A 16 5.00 -7.28 19.43
CA LYS A 16 5.90 -6.45 20.25
C LYS A 16 7.27 -7.10 20.42
N GLN A 17 7.32 -8.38 20.80
CA GLN A 17 8.56 -9.13 20.97
C GLN A 17 9.39 -9.24 19.69
N LEU A 18 8.74 -9.45 18.54
CA LEU A 18 9.39 -9.49 17.23
C LEU A 18 9.98 -8.12 16.85
N PHE A 19 9.25 -7.04 17.09
CA PHE A 19 9.70 -5.68 16.76
C PHE A 19 10.81 -5.19 17.68
N GLU A 20 10.84 -5.66 18.93
CA GLU A 20 11.92 -5.39 19.88
C GLU A 20 13.12 -6.38 19.72
N GLU A 21 13.08 -7.23 18.69
CA GLU A 21 14.12 -8.25 18.41
C GLU A 21 14.40 -9.23 19.57
N LYS A 22 13.44 -9.38 20.49
CA LYS A 22 13.52 -10.29 21.64
C LYS A 22 13.22 -11.75 21.29
N THR A 23 12.80 -12.02 20.05
CA THR A 23 12.44 -13.36 19.58
C THR A 23 12.54 -13.44 18.06
N THR A 24 12.57 -14.65 17.53
CA THR A 24 12.53 -14.92 16.09
C THR A 24 11.13 -15.31 15.64
N PRO A 25 10.78 -15.12 14.35
CA PRO A 25 9.53 -15.61 13.77
C PRO A 25 9.36 -17.12 14.00
N ARG A 26 8.12 -17.55 14.25
CA ARG A 26 7.75 -18.95 14.51
C ARG A 26 6.99 -19.60 13.36
N ASN A 27 6.42 -18.80 12.50
CA ASN A 27 5.62 -19.23 11.37
C ASN A 27 5.69 -18.22 10.23
N ARG A 28 5.12 -18.60 9.09
CA ARG A 28 5.10 -17.81 7.88
C ARG A 28 4.47 -16.42 8.08
N ASP A 29 3.38 -16.32 8.81
CA ASP A 29 2.72 -15.03 9.06
C ASP A 29 3.65 -14.05 9.77
N GLU A 30 4.41 -14.54 10.76
CA GLU A 30 5.39 -13.72 11.48
C GLU A 30 6.56 -13.33 10.57
N ASP A 31 7.02 -14.20 9.67
CA ASP A 31 8.04 -13.89 8.66
C ASP A 31 7.55 -12.82 7.68
N GLU A 32 6.31 -12.90 7.22
CA GLU A 32 5.69 -11.90 6.35
C GLU A 32 5.51 -10.55 7.06
N ILE A 33 5.14 -10.55 8.34
CA ILE A 33 5.06 -9.34 9.17
C ILE A 33 6.45 -8.68 9.29
N MET A 34 7.50 -9.47 9.50
CA MET A 34 8.86 -8.95 9.60
C MET A 34 9.38 -8.45 8.25
N GLY A 35 9.06 -9.13 7.16
CA GLY A 35 9.39 -8.65 5.80
C GLY A 35 8.74 -7.30 5.50
N TYR A 36 7.47 -7.12 5.87
CA TYR A 36 6.78 -5.83 5.74
C TYR A 36 7.47 -4.72 6.57
N ARG A 37 7.84 -5.02 7.82
CA ARG A 37 8.58 -4.09 8.69
C ARG A 37 9.91 -3.67 8.07
N ASP A 38 10.67 -4.63 7.52
CA ASP A 38 11.98 -4.34 6.93
C ASP A 38 11.85 -3.36 5.76
N VAL A 39 10.88 -3.58 4.86
CA VAL A 39 10.62 -2.66 3.74
C VAL A 39 10.11 -1.31 4.23
N LEU A 40 9.21 -1.29 5.23
CA LEU A 40 8.72 -0.07 5.85
C LEU A 40 9.86 0.78 6.41
N ASN A 41 10.82 0.16 7.13
CA ASN A 41 12.00 0.83 7.67
C ASN A 41 12.87 1.39 6.54
N THR A 42 13.11 0.62 5.47
CA THR A 42 13.84 1.09 4.28
C THR A 42 13.18 2.35 3.68
N ILE A 43 11.85 2.38 3.58
CA ILE A 43 11.13 3.56 3.09
C ILE A 43 11.28 4.73 4.06
N HIS A 44 11.15 4.51 5.37
CA HIS A 44 11.31 5.57 6.36
C HIS A 44 12.70 6.22 6.32
N GLU A 45 13.74 5.42 6.14
CA GLU A 45 15.13 5.86 6.22
C GLU A 45 15.68 6.37 4.90
N SER A 46 15.20 5.83 3.77
CA SER A 46 15.87 5.98 2.47
C SER A 46 14.93 6.40 1.32
N ASN A 47 13.71 6.91 1.60
CA ASN A 47 12.72 7.24 0.57
C ASN A 47 13.27 8.16 -0.53
N GLU A 48 14.15 9.10 -0.21
CA GLU A 48 14.75 10.03 -1.16
C GLU A 48 15.53 9.31 -2.26
N TYR A 49 16.16 8.19 -1.94
CA TYR A 49 17.01 7.40 -2.83
C TYR A 49 16.27 6.30 -3.58
N ILE A 50 14.98 6.13 -3.37
CA ILE A 50 14.16 5.11 -4.03
C ILE A 50 13.40 5.76 -5.20
N PRO A 51 13.84 5.59 -6.45
CA PRO A 51 13.10 6.10 -7.61
C PRO A 51 11.85 5.27 -7.88
N ILE A 52 10.85 5.90 -8.50
CA ILE A 52 9.60 5.23 -8.87
C ILE A 52 9.78 4.55 -10.23
N ARG A 53 10.40 3.38 -10.22
CA ARG A 53 10.73 2.58 -11.41
C ARG A 53 10.43 1.10 -11.17
N PRO A 54 10.12 0.33 -12.24
CA PRO A 54 9.81 -1.09 -12.11
C PRO A 54 10.86 -1.89 -11.33
N SER A 55 12.15 -1.64 -11.58
CA SER A 55 13.25 -2.35 -10.91
C SER A 55 13.26 -2.18 -9.40
N TYR A 56 12.93 -0.97 -8.89
CA TYR A 56 12.84 -0.70 -7.45
C TYR A 56 11.57 -1.26 -6.84
N ILE A 57 10.45 -1.21 -7.56
CA ILE A 57 9.20 -1.85 -7.13
C ILE A 57 9.41 -3.37 -6.98
N LEU A 58 10.09 -4.02 -7.94
CA LEU A 58 10.47 -5.42 -7.87
C LEU A 58 11.41 -5.70 -6.69
N GLN A 59 12.37 -4.82 -6.42
CA GLN A 59 13.26 -4.96 -5.27
C GLN A 59 12.51 -4.88 -3.94
N LEU A 60 11.65 -3.89 -3.76
CA LEU A 60 10.81 -3.76 -2.55
C LEU A 60 9.92 -5.00 -2.36
N HIS A 61 9.33 -5.52 -3.44
CA HIS A 61 8.54 -6.74 -3.41
C HIS A 61 9.38 -7.99 -3.04
N ARG A 62 10.59 -8.11 -3.58
CA ARG A 62 11.52 -9.18 -3.18
C ARG A 62 11.83 -9.11 -1.69
N ASP A 63 12.14 -7.92 -1.19
CA ASP A 63 12.51 -7.73 0.21
C ASP A 63 11.32 -7.96 1.14
N LEU A 64 10.10 -7.60 0.71
CA LEU A 64 8.84 -7.90 1.40
C LEU A 64 8.65 -9.41 1.65
N LEU A 65 8.96 -10.24 0.66
CA LEU A 65 8.69 -11.68 0.68
C LEU A 65 9.91 -12.53 1.07
N LYS A 66 11.09 -11.92 1.19
CA LYS A 66 12.35 -12.61 1.41
C LYS A 66 12.35 -13.49 2.66
N ARG A 67 11.82 -13.00 3.79
CA ARG A 67 11.82 -13.75 5.06
C ARG A 67 10.93 -14.99 4.99
N ALA A 68 9.79 -14.89 4.32
CA ALA A 68 8.86 -15.99 4.14
C ALA A 68 9.33 -17.03 3.09
N GLY A 69 10.47 -16.79 2.43
CA GLY A 69 11.09 -17.76 1.51
C GLY A 69 10.38 -17.94 0.18
N PHE A 70 9.56 -16.98 -0.25
CA PHE A 70 8.86 -17.09 -1.53
C PHE A 70 9.78 -16.86 -2.73
N SER A 71 9.84 -17.85 -3.62
CA SER A 71 10.68 -17.82 -4.83
C SER A 71 10.22 -16.79 -5.87
N TYR A 72 8.95 -16.37 -5.83
CA TYR A 72 8.38 -15.36 -6.74
C TYR A 72 8.58 -13.92 -6.26
N GLY A 73 9.23 -13.71 -5.12
CA GLY A 73 9.57 -12.38 -4.63
C GLY A 73 10.48 -11.63 -5.61
N GLY A 74 10.09 -10.41 -6.00
CA GLY A 74 10.81 -9.59 -6.97
C GLY A 74 10.58 -9.95 -8.43
N HIS A 75 9.54 -10.72 -8.74
CA HIS A 75 9.14 -11.05 -10.10
C HIS A 75 7.69 -10.65 -10.34
N PHE A 76 7.40 -10.20 -11.56
CA PHE A 76 6.02 -10.01 -11.99
C PHE A 76 5.29 -11.35 -12.02
N LYS A 77 3.97 -11.30 -11.95
CA LYS A 77 3.11 -12.49 -12.03
C LYS A 77 3.35 -13.24 -13.32
N ASN A 78 3.32 -14.57 -13.20
CA ASN A 78 3.45 -15.50 -14.34
C ASN A 78 2.18 -16.29 -14.61
N VAL A 79 1.16 -16.12 -13.75
CA VAL A 79 -0.17 -16.68 -13.92
C VAL A 79 -1.20 -15.57 -13.78
N GLN A 80 -2.35 -15.75 -14.47
CA GLN A 80 -3.46 -14.80 -14.36
C GLN A 80 -4.01 -14.83 -12.95
N ASN A 81 -4.09 -13.66 -12.33
CA ASN A 81 -4.77 -13.47 -11.05
C ASN A 81 -6.15 -12.83 -11.26
N TYR A 82 -7.02 -13.01 -10.26
CA TYR A 82 -8.38 -12.51 -10.26
C TYR A 82 -8.67 -11.88 -8.92
N ILE A 83 -9.33 -10.73 -8.94
CA ILE A 83 -9.83 -10.08 -7.74
C ILE A 83 -11.25 -10.57 -7.53
N SER A 84 -11.45 -11.33 -6.46
CA SER A 84 -12.73 -11.99 -6.17
C SER A 84 -13.42 -11.34 -4.97
N GLU A 85 -14.74 -11.41 -4.97
CA GLU A 85 -15.60 -10.94 -3.90
C GLU A 85 -16.50 -12.08 -3.43
N ALA A 86 -16.60 -12.24 -2.12
CA ALA A 86 -17.56 -13.15 -1.51
C ALA A 86 -18.92 -12.45 -1.34
N LYS A 87 -19.97 -13.00 -1.94
CA LYS A 87 -21.34 -12.51 -1.77
C LYS A 87 -21.94 -12.97 -0.43
N PRO A 88 -23.01 -12.33 0.05
CA PRO A 88 -23.69 -12.70 1.29
C PRO A 88 -24.20 -14.15 1.33
N ASP A 89 -24.47 -14.75 0.16
CA ASP A 89 -24.90 -16.14 0.02
C ASP A 89 -23.74 -17.16 0.07
N GLY A 90 -22.48 -16.66 0.26
CA GLY A 90 -21.27 -17.49 0.29
C GLY A 90 -20.67 -17.81 -1.09
N THR A 91 -21.29 -17.37 -2.18
CA THR A 91 -20.70 -17.51 -3.52
C THR A 91 -19.52 -16.55 -3.71
N VAL A 92 -18.48 -17.03 -4.39
CA VAL A 92 -17.32 -16.20 -4.76
C VAL A 92 -17.42 -15.87 -6.24
N VAL A 93 -17.40 -14.58 -6.54
CA VAL A 93 -17.43 -14.08 -7.94
C VAL A 93 -16.17 -13.31 -8.25
N THR A 94 -15.68 -13.39 -9.49
CA THR A 94 -14.63 -12.50 -9.97
C THR A 94 -15.22 -11.10 -10.13
N ARG A 95 -14.71 -10.15 -9.37
CA ARG A 95 -15.13 -8.75 -9.43
C ARG A 95 -14.35 -7.98 -10.49
N PHE A 96 -13.04 -8.24 -10.58
CA PHE A 96 -12.14 -7.59 -11.53
C PHE A 96 -11.07 -8.57 -12.01
N THR A 97 -10.74 -8.52 -13.29
CA THR A 97 -9.66 -9.29 -13.90
C THR A 97 -8.50 -8.36 -14.26
N PRO A 98 -7.38 -8.38 -13.51
CA PRO A 98 -6.21 -7.56 -13.84
C PRO A 98 -5.62 -7.86 -15.22
N ILE A 99 -4.70 -6.98 -15.65
CA ILE A 99 -3.92 -7.18 -16.90
C ILE A 99 -3.29 -8.59 -16.95
N ALA A 100 -3.16 -9.11 -18.16
CA ALA A 100 -2.51 -10.41 -18.40
C ALA A 100 -1.02 -10.38 -17.96
N PRO A 101 -0.46 -11.53 -17.53
CA PRO A 101 0.95 -11.62 -17.12
C PRO A 101 1.93 -11.07 -18.15
N TYR A 102 1.69 -11.36 -19.43
CA TYR A 102 2.56 -10.91 -20.53
C TYR A 102 2.64 -9.37 -20.65
N ASP A 103 1.54 -8.68 -20.40
CA ASP A 103 1.44 -7.22 -20.54
C ASP A 103 1.88 -6.48 -19.26
N THR A 104 2.00 -7.18 -18.13
CA THR A 104 2.27 -6.61 -16.81
C THR A 104 3.56 -5.77 -16.77
N PRO A 105 4.72 -6.21 -17.32
CA PRO A 105 5.94 -5.40 -17.27
C PRO A 105 5.79 -4.04 -17.94
N ASN A 106 5.19 -4.01 -19.13
CA ASN A 106 4.96 -2.77 -19.88
C ASN A 106 3.96 -1.86 -19.17
N ALA A 107 2.91 -2.42 -18.56
CA ALA A 107 1.93 -1.65 -17.82
C ALA A 107 2.55 -0.97 -16.59
N VAL A 108 3.40 -1.66 -15.82
CA VAL A 108 4.10 -1.06 -14.68
C VAL A 108 5.10 0.00 -15.13
N GLU A 109 5.81 -0.21 -16.24
CA GLU A 109 6.71 0.78 -16.79
C GLU A 109 5.96 2.05 -17.24
N ASN A 110 4.86 1.90 -17.95
CA ASN A 110 4.01 3.01 -18.38
C ASN A 110 3.44 3.78 -17.18
N LEU A 111 2.97 3.06 -16.14
CA LEU A 111 2.49 3.68 -14.91
C LEU A 111 3.56 4.55 -14.25
N CYS A 112 4.78 4.02 -14.08
CA CYS A 112 5.88 4.76 -13.49
C CYS A 112 6.25 6.01 -14.32
N ASN A 113 6.36 5.86 -15.65
CA ASN A 113 6.69 6.96 -16.55
C ASN A 113 5.61 8.05 -16.56
N ALA A 114 4.32 7.66 -16.59
CA ALA A 114 3.20 8.60 -16.52
C ALA A 114 3.21 9.39 -15.21
N TYR A 115 3.47 8.74 -14.09
CA TYR A 115 3.59 9.41 -12.80
C TYR A 115 4.77 10.40 -12.75
N GLU A 116 5.96 9.98 -13.19
CA GLU A 116 7.15 10.87 -13.22
C GLU A 116 6.90 12.09 -14.10
N GLN A 117 6.27 11.92 -15.27
CA GLN A 117 5.92 13.01 -16.17
C GLN A 117 4.88 13.95 -15.55
N ALA A 118 3.85 13.42 -14.91
CA ALA A 118 2.81 14.23 -14.29
C ALA A 118 3.34 15.07 -13.13
N ILE A 119 4.22 14.51 -12.29
CA ILE A 119 4.91 15.25 -11.22
C ILE A 119 5.81 16.34 -11.79
N ALA A 120 6.59 16.05 -12.84
CA ALA A 120 7.49 17.01 -13.46
C ALA A 120 6.78 18.18 -14.15
N ASN A 121 5.57 17.95 -14.66
CA ASN A 121 4.76 18.96 -15.33
C ASN A 121 3.97 19.88 -14.38
N GLU A 122 3.89 19.53 -13.09
CA GLU A 122 3.16 20.29 -12.05
C GLU A 122 1.69 20.64 -12.40
N GLN A 123 1.07 19.85 -13.29
CA GLN A 123 -0.30 20.12 -13.74
C GLN A 123 -1.36 19.69 -12.74
N LEU A 124 -1.05 18.71 -11.92
CA LEU A 124 -1.94 18.17 -10.89
C LEU A 124 -1.21 18.07 -9.57
N ASP A 125 -1.95 18.31 -8.49
CA ASP A 125 -1.44 18.13 -7.14
C ASP A 125 -1.05 16.66 -6.90
N SER A 126 0.09 16.45 -6.23
CA SER A 126 0.58 15.10 -5.91
C SER A 126 -0.41 14.31 -5.04
N LEU A 127 -1.24 14.95 -4.22
CA LEU A 127 -2.32 14.29 -3.47
C LEU A 127 -3.44 13.72 -4.36
N ILE A 128 -3.53 14.16 -5.63
CA ILE A 128 -4.40 13.55 -6.64
C ILE A 128 -3.64 12.45 -7.39
N LEU A 129 -2.38 12.73 -7.78
CA LEU A 129 -1.56 11.78 -8.54
C LEU A 129 -1.23 10.52 -7.77
N ILE A 130 -0.96 10.61 -6.47
CA ILE A 130 -0.61 9.46 -5.63
C ILE A 130 -1.76 8.43 -5.57
N PRO A 131 -2.99 8.78 -5.17
CA PRO A 131 -4.09 7.81 -5.18
C PRO A 131 -4.41 7.26 -6.58
N THR A 132 -4.26 8.07 -7.63
CA THR A 132 -4.44 7.62 -9.02
C THR A 132 -3.42 6.54 -9.36
N PHE A 133 -2.13 6.77 -9.09
CA PHE A 133 -1.07 5.77 -9.26
C PHE A 133 -1.39 4.48 -8.51
N ILE A 134 -1.85 4.56 -7.27
CA ILE A 134 -2.17 3.40 -6.46
C ILE A 134 -3.38 2.64 -6.99
N CYS A 135 -4.40 3.35 -7.48
CA CYS A 135 -5.56 2.73 -8.14
C CYS A 135 -5.12 1.91 -9.36
N ASP A 136 -4.35 2.52 -10.26
CA ASP A 136 -3.84 1.86 -11.46
C ASP A 136 -2.90 0.69 -11.12
N PHE A 137 -2.02 0.85 -10.12
CA PHE A 137 -1.18 -0.24 -9.64
C PHE A 137 -2.01 -1.45 -9.17
N LEU A 138 -3.12 -1.21 -8.47
CA LEU A 138 -4.02 -2.27 -8.02
C LEU A 138 -4.83 -2.88 -9.17
N CYS A 139 -5.17 -2.11 -10.21
CA CYS A 139 -5.79 -2.64 -11.43
C CYS A 139 -4.82 -3.49 -12.25
N ILE A 140 -3.56 -3.10 -12.36
CA ILE A 140 -2.51 -3.90 -12.99
C ILE A 140 -2.27 -5.18 -12.19
N HIS A 141 -2.26 -5.09 -10.88
CA HIS A 141 -2.07 -6.21 -9.94
C HIS A 141 -0.83 -7.04 -10.28
N PRO A 142 0.38 -6.43 -10.24
CA PRO A 142 1.54 -6.95 -10.95
C PRO A 142 2.17 -8.21 -10.38
N PHE A 143 1.79 -8.64 -9.17
CA PHE A 143 2.43 -9.75 -8.45
C PHE A 143 1.48 -10.93 -8.26
N ASN A 144 2.05 -12.13 -8.09
CA ASN A 144 1.26 -13.31 -7.71
C ASN A 144 0.67 -13.16 -6.29
N ASP A 145 1.38 -12.46 -5.38
CA ASP A 145 0.95 -12.15 -4.02
C ASP A 145 1.61 -10.84 -3.56
N GLY A 146 1.07 -10.20 -2.52
CA GLY A 146 1.62 -9.01 -1.91
C GLY A 146 1.21 -7.67 -2.56
N ASN A 147 0.32 -7.67 -3.56
CA ASN A 147 -0.12 -6.45 -4.25
C ASN A 147 -0.71 -5.41 -3.28
N GLY A 148 -1.58 -5.82 -2.37
CA GLY A 148 -2.18 -4.93 -1.38
C GLY A 148 -1.14 -4.36 -0.40
N ARG A 149 -0.19 -5.17 0.06
CA ARG A 149 0.91 -4.71 0.92
C ARG A 149 1.82 -3.75 0.18
N MET A 150 2.18 -4.07 -1.06
CA MET A 150 2.99 -3.20 -1.91
C MET A 150 2.29 -1.87 -2.21
N SER A 151 0.99 -1.86 -2.50
CA SER A 151 0.25 -0.63 -2.74
C SER A 151 0.30 0.32 -1.54
N ARG A 152 0.20 -0.20 -0.31
CA ARG A 152 0.29 0.62 0.91
C ARG A 152 1.71 1.11 1.19
N LEU A 153 2.74 0.29 0.93
CA LEU A 153 4.13 0.71 1.01
C LEU A 153 4.47 1.78 -0.04
N LEU A 154 3.98 1.62 -1.27
CA LEU A 154 4.14 2.61 -2.34
C LEU A 154 3.38 3.90 -2.02
N THR A 155 2.18 3.84 -1.43
CA THR A 155 1.48 5.03 -0.95
C THR A 155 2.37 5.85 -0.02
N LEU A 156 2.98 5.20 0.96
CA LEU A 156 3.85 5.85 1.92
C LEU A 156 5.10 6.45 1.27
N LEU A 157 5.75 5.67 0.39
CA LEU A 157 6.91 6.14 -0.37
C LEU A 157 6.58 7.38 -1.20
N LEU A 158 5.49 7.35 -1.95
CA LEU A 158 5.05 8.47 -2.79
C LEU A 158 4.71 9.71 -1.96
N LEU A 159 4.05 9.54 -0.82
CA LEU A 159 3.77 10.64 0.11
C LEU A 159 5.06 11.29 0.60
N TYR A 160 6.05 10.51 1.04
CA TYR A 160 7.33 11.04 1.53
C TYR A 160 8.09 11.79 0.44
N LYS A 161 8.15 11.25 -0.77
CA LYS A 161 8.80 11.88 -1.92
C LYS A 161 8.16 13.24 -2.30
N ASN A 162 6.90 13.44 -1.94
CA ASN A 162 6.17 14.68 -2.19
C ASN A 162 6.02 15.55 -0.91
N GLY A 163 6.79 15.30 0.14
CA GLY A 163 6.86 16.15 1.34
C GLY A 163 5.82 15.84 2.42
N TYR A 164 4.96 14.84 2.23
CA TYR A 164 3.94 14.46 3.21
C TYR A 164 4.49 13.41 4.19
N SER A 165 5.02 13.86 5.32
CA SER A 165 5.76 12.99 6.25
C SER A 165 4.94 12.46 7.44
N VAL A 166 3.63 12.70 7.49
CA VAL A 166 2.76 12.28 8.61
C VAL A 166 2.83 10.78 8.89
N GLY A 167 3.06 9.96 7.88
CA GLY A 167 3.23 8.52 8.00
C GLY A 167 4.42 8.06 8.86
N LYS A 168 5.36 8.97 9.18
CA LYS A 168 6.44 8.71 10.14
C LYS A 168 5.93 8.65 11.59
N TYR A 169 4.80 9.25 11.87
CA TYR A 169 4.23 9.40 13.21
C TYR A 169 2.89 8.68 13.38
N ILE A 170 2.07 8.66 12.34
CA ILE A 170 0.73 8.07 12.33
C ILE A 170 0.64 7.05 11.18
N SER A 171 0.20 5.84 11.49
CA SER A 171 0.08 4.78 10.48
C SER A 171 -1.15 4.97 9.61
N ILE A 172 -0.92 5.22 8.31
CA ILE A 172 -1.97 5.29 7.29
C ILE A 172 -2.67 3.93 7.17
N GLU A 173 -1.92 2.82 7.25
CA GLU A 173 -2.47 1.47 7.19
C GLU A 173 -3.45 1.19 8.33
N LYS A 174 -3.24 1.83 9.50
CA LYS A 174 -4.18 1.71 10.63
C LYS A 174 -5.49 2.45 10.35
N GLN A 175 -5.45 3.58 9.65
CA GLN A 175 -6.67 4.26 9.21
C GLN A 175 -7.42 3.43 8.16
N ILE A 176 -6.71 2.83 7.20
CA ILE A 176 -7.28 1.92 6.20
C ILE A 176 -7.89 0.68 6.89
N GLU A 177 -7.21 0.09 7.87
CA GLU A 177 -7.74 -1.06 8.63
C GLU A 177 -9.07 -0.74 9.32
N LYS A 178 -9.20 0.44 9.92
CA LYS A 178 -10.44 0.89 10.58
C LYS A 178 -11.61 1.04 9.60
N THR A 179 -11.34 1.31 8.33
CA THR A 179 -12.32 1.58 7.28
C THR A 179 -12.15 0.64 6.08
N LYS A 180 -11.78 -0.62 6.36
CA LYS A 180 -11.40 -1.63 5.37
C LYS A 180 -12.47 -1.82 4.28
N ASP A 181 -13.73 -1.95 4.68
CA ASP A 181 -14.82 -2.18 3.73
C ASP A 181 -14.95 -1.01 2.76
N ARG A 182 -14.92 0.21 3.28
CA ARG A 182 -14.97 1.42 2.45
C ARG A 182 -13.77 1.54 1.50
N TYR A 183 -12.58 1.09 1.92
CA TYR A 183 -11.40 1.03 1.05
C TYR A 183 -11.67 0.17 -0.18
N TYR A 184 -12.20 -1.06 0.02
CA TYR A 184 -12.50 -1.96 -1.09
C TYR A 184 -13.71 -1.52 -1.92
N ASP A 185 -14.75 -0.95 -1.31
CA ASP A 185 -15.91 -0.41 -2.02
C ASP A 185 -15.51 0.72 -2.97
N THR A 186 -14.69 1.66 -2.48
CA THR A 186 -14.24 2.79 -3.31
C THR A 186 -13.25 2.35 -4.39
N LEU A 187 -12.40 1.36 -4.12
CA LEU A 187 -11.53 0.78 -5.13
C LEU A 187 -12.36 0.09 -6.21
N GLY A 188 -13.37 -0.72 -5.81
CA GLY A 188 -14.27 -1.39 -6.73
C GLY A 188 -15.11 -0.44 -7.58
N ALA A 189 -15.49 0.71 -7.04
CA ALA A 189 -16.16 1.74 -7.81
C ALA A 189 -15.21 2.44 -8.81
N SER A 190 -13.92 2.49 -8.50
CA SER A 190 -12.92 3.19 -9.32
C SER A 190 -12.25 2.32 -10.37
N ASP A 191 -12.30 0.99 -10.26
CA ASP A 191 -11.73 0.07 -11.26
C ASP A 191 -12.75 -0.36 -12.33
N ALA A 192 -14.03 -0.02 -12.17
CA ALA A 192 -15.06 -0.30 -13.16
C ALA A 192 -14.78 0.45 -14.47
N GLY A 193 -14.71 -0.25 -15.61
CA GLY A 193 -14.38 0.32 -16.91
C GLY A 193 -12.89 0.67 -17.11
N TRP A 194 -12.01 0.17 -16.25
CA TRP A 194 -10.58 0.51 -16.31
C TRP A 194 -9.91 0.03 -17.60
N HIS A 195 -10.27 -1.15 -18.11
CA HIS A 195 -9.72 -1.68 -19.35
C HIS A 195 -10.15 -0.91 -20.60
N GLU A 196 -11.30 -0.24 -20.53
CA GLU A 196 -11.87 0.58 -21.58
C GLU A 196 -11.43 2.06 -21.48
N GLU A 197 -10.61 2.41 -20.49
CA GLU A 197 -10.22 3.79 -20.17
C GLU A 197 -11.43 4.69 -19.84
N GLU A 198 -12.51 4.11 -19.30
CA GLU A 198 -13.76 4.78 -18.95
C GLU A 198 -13.98 4.84 -17.42
N ASN A 199 -13.01 4.38 -16.63
CA ASN A 199 -13.12 4.36 -15.18
C ASN A 199 -13.05 5.75 -14.55
N ASP A 200 -13.70 5.92 -13.41
CA ASP A 200 -13.61 7.13 -12.58
C ASP A 200 -12.79 6.85 -11.30
N PRO A 201 -11.54 7.34 -11.19
CA PRO A 201 -10.73 7.14 -9.99
C PRO A 201 -11.17 8.03 -8.81
N THR A 202 -12.11 8.95 -8.99
CA THR A 202 -12.55 9.92 -7.98
C THR A 202 -13.00 9.28 -6.65
N PRO A 203 -13.78 8.19 -6.60
CA PRO A 203 -14.17 7.56 -5.35
C PRO A 203 -12.96 7.13 -4.50
N PHE A 204 -11.98 6.48 -5.12
CA PHE A 204 -10.76 6.03 -4.44
C PHE A 204 -9.85 7.20 -4.04
N ILE A 205 -9.67 8.19 -4.91
CA ILE A 205 -8.92 9.42 -4.61
C ILE A 205 -9.50 10.10 -3.36
N ARG A 206 -10.82 10.31 -3.35
CA ARG A 206 -11.52 10.95 -2.23
C ARG A 206 -11.36 10.17 -0.92
N TYR A 207 -11.44 8.85 -0.99
CA TYR A 207 -11.20 7.98 0.16
C TYR A 207 -9.78 8.14 0.70
N MET A 208 -8.77 8.07 -0.19
CA MET A 208 -7.37 8.18 0.21
C MET A 208 -7.04 9.55 0.82
N LEU A 209 -7.58 10.64 0.26
CA LEU A 209 -7.44 11.97 0.84
C LEU A 209 -8.03 12.05 2.26
N GLN A 210 -9.17 11.42 2.50
CA GLN A 210 -9.78 11.35 3.84
C GLN A 210 -8.91 10.53 4.81
N ALA A 211 -8.31 9.42 4.37
CA ALA A 211 -7.42 8.61 5.19
C ALA A 211 -6.13 9.38 5.55
N ILE A 212 -5.57 10.13 4.60
CA ILE A 212 -4.40 10.99 4.84
C ILE A 212 -4.76 12.13 5.80
N LEU A 213 -5.87 12.82 5.58
CA LEU A 213 -6.36 13.88 6.47
C LEU A 213 -6.58 13.37 7.89
N ALA A 214 -7.16 12.18 8.06
CA ALA A 214 -7.34 11.56 9.37
C ALA A 214 -6.01 11.32 10.10
N CYS A 215 -4.93 11.02 9.36
CA CYS A 215 -3.59 10.91 9.95
C CYS A 215 -3.08 12.26 10.46
N TYR A 216 -3.27 13.33 9.72
CA TYR A 216 -2.88 14.68 10.14
C TYR A 216 -3.68 15.13 11.35
N THR A 217 -4.99 14.92 11.36
CA THR A 217 -5.86 15.23 12.52
C THR A 217 -5.42 14.46 13.77
N GLU A 218 -5.18 13.15 13.66
CA GLU A 218 -4.68 12.33 14.78
C GLU A 218 -3.30 12.83 15.27
N PHE A 219 -2.44 13.27 14.36
CA PHE A 219 -1.13 13.84 14.72
C PHE A 219 -1.28 15.13 15.51
N GLU A 220 -2.10 16.07 15.04
CA GLU A 220 -2.38 17.34 15.73
C GLU A 220 -2.96 17.13 17.12
N GLU A 221 -3.93 16.22 17.27
CA GLU A 221 -4.51 15.85 18.56
C GLU A 221 -3.44 15.34 19.54
N ARG A 222 -2.53 14.47 19.08
CA ARG A 222 -1.46 13.93 19.92
C ARG A 222 -0.45 14.99 20.34
N VAL A 223 -0.11 15.92 19.46
CA VAL A 223 0.80 17.04 19.77
C VAL A 223 0.13 18.02 20.72
N GLY A 224 -1.16 18.33 20.53
CA GLY A 224 -1.93 19.18 21.44
C GLY A 224 -1.97 18.64 22.88
N LEU A 225 -2.25 17.34 23.04
CA LEU A 225 -2.25 16.66 24.34
C LEU A 225 -0.87 16.70 25.05
N MET A 226 0.23 16.65 24.29
CA MET A 226 1.58 16.75 24.85
C MET A 226 1.90 18.16 25.35
N SER A 227 1.42 19.20 24.67
CA SER A 227 1.63 20.59 25.07
C SER A 227 0.86 20.93 26.33
N ASP A 228 -0.36 20.44 26.52
CA ASP A 228 -1.18 20.69 27.72
C ASP A 228 -0.64 19.97 28.96
N THR A 229 -0.02 18.81 28.82
CA THR A 229 0.63 18.08 29.93
C THR A 229 1.98 18.67 30.32
N GLY A 230 2.63 19.46 29.46
CA GLY A 230 3.91 20.14 29.74
C GLY A 230 3.79 21.45 30.51
N ASN A 231 2.60 22.07 30.59
CA ASN A 231 2.36 23.32 31.28
C ASN A 231 1.84 23.16 32.74
N GLY A 232 1.84 21.96 33.29
CA GLY A 232 1.34 21.59 34.61
C GLY A 232 2.43 21.23 35.63
N SER A 233 3.63 21.87 35.57
CA SER A 233 4.72 21.66 36.56
C SER A 233 5.24 22.99 37.07
#